data_01291736c4011fb2890517363918d392
#
_entry.id   01291736c4011fb2890517363918d392
#
_cell.length_a   1.000
_cell.length_b   1.000
_cell.length_c   1.000
_cell.angle_alpha   90.00
_cell.angle_beta   90.00
_cell.angle_gamma   90.00
#
_symmetry.space_group_name_H-M   'P 1'
#
loop_
_entity.id
_entity.type
_entity.pdbx_description
1 polymer ?
#
loop_
_entity_poly.entity_id
_entity_poly.type
_entity_poly.pdbx_seq_one_letter_code
_entity_poly.pdbx_strand_id
1 'polypeptide(L)'
;TFIANSDPFRSSPFDPYRGDQGIAPWQLLIDDVRAKGGLTFWNHVETQSGVREMGPIKVHTAPHPEVLDESRGYTGFAVLYGDTVTVTEPGGLWDRVLSDYCRGYREHPAWGIATAHYHRENEAGEQLGNFQTGFFVEKLTRKDVLEALRTGRTYAYRGTYPKFARLDEFSVSSADGDRRAISGEQIALKGNPVIRIRISGDAESRAAVRVRLIRSGELVKVFEGPLPLAVRYEDEYFRPGERAFYRIDMQEHGTLVSNPIFVDYRMNLDVKQATGG
;
A
#
# COMPACT_ATOMS: atom_id res chain seq x y z
N THR A 1 16.26 -12.45 -19.29
CA THR A 1 15.86 -13.11 -18.09
C THR A 1 14.36 -13.12 -18.00
N PHE A 2 13.84 -14.10 -17.97
CA PHE A 2 12.67 -14.64 -18.13
C PHE A 2 11.67 -14.46 -17.15
N ILE A 3 11.72 -13.55 -16.46
CA ILE A 3 11.34 -13.89 -15.27
C ILE A 3 10.38 -13.07 -14.62
N ALA A 4 9.94 -12.14 -15.19
CA ALA A 4 9.27 -11.15 -14.47
C ALA A 4 8.00 -11.61 -13.82
N ASN A 5 7.28 -12.49 -14.30
CA ASN A 5 5.96 -12.77 -13.79
C ASN A 5 5.58 -14.20 -13.74
N SER A 6 6.51 -15.03 -13.95
CA SER A 6 6.32 -16.42 -13.69
C SER A 6 6.77 -16.68 -12.30
N ASP A 7 6.49 -17.76 -11.76
CA ASP A 7 7.19 -18.24 -10.60
C ASP A 7 8.49 -18.92 -11.02
N PRO A 8 9.45 -18.18 -11.42
CA PRO A 8 10.58 -18.69 -12.09
C PRO A 8 11.64 -19.08 -11.14
N PHE A 9 11.41 -18.78 -9.90
CA PHE A 9 12.35 -19.02 -8.90
C PHE A 9 12.08 -20.32 -8.22
N ARG A 10 10.86 -20.81 -8.37
CA ARG A 10 10.49 -22.10 -7.87
C ARG A 10 10.81 -23.21 -8.85
N SER A 11 10.94 -22.92 -10.11
CA SER A 11 11.30 -23.92 -11.11
C SER A 11 11.90 -23.27 -12.34
N SER A 12 13.13 -22.81 -12.26
CA SER A 12 13.79 -22.32 -13.46
C SER A 12 14.08 -23.45 -14.41
N PRO A 13 13.44 -23.54 -15.58
CA PRO A 13 13.80 -24.51 -16.60
C PRO A 13 15.20 -24.23 -17.16
N PHE A 14 15.79 -23.11 -16.79
CA PHE A 14 17.12 -22.69 -17.23
C PHE A 14 18.21 -22.98 -16.21
N ASP A 15 17.87 -23.49 -15.06
CA ASP A 15 18.84 -23.96 -14.08
C ASP A 15 18.53 -25.37 -13.63
N PRO A 16 18.73 -26.38 -14.52
CA PRO A 16 18.47 -27.77 -14.20
C PRO A 16 19.36 -28.32 -13.08
N TYR A 17 20.43 -27.59 -12.72
CA TYR A 17 21.40 -28.03 -11.72
C TYR A 17 21.09 -27.53 -10.31
N ARG A 18 20.32 -26.43 -10.22
CA ARG A 18 20.01 -25.82 -8.93
C ARG A 18 18.64 -26.14 -8.40
N GLY A 19 17.77 -26.63 -9.25
CA GLY A 19 16.39 -26.93 -8.89
C GLY A 19 15.59 -25.68 -8.49
N ASP A 20 14.53 -25.90 -7.76
CA ASP A 20 13.70 -24.82 -7.20
C ASP A 20 14.43 -24.14 -6.04
N GLN A 21 14.71 -22.86 -6.19
CA GLN A 21 15.39 -22.04 -5.19
C GLN A 21 14.41 -21.15 -4.39
N GLY A 22 13.12 -21.26 -4.69
CA GLY A 22 12.08 -20.47 -4.02
C GLY A 22 12.34 -18.98 -4.11
N ILE A 23 12.17 -18.26 -3.00
CA ILE A 23 12.34 -16.81 -2.91
C ILE A 23 13.82 -16.36 -2.86
N ALA A 24 14.77 -17.26 -2.63
CA ALA A 24 16.16 -16.91 -2.32
C ALA A 24 16.84 -15.98 -3.36
N PRO A 25 16.75 -16.20 -4.68
CA PRO A 25 17.38 -15.31 -5.66
C PRO A 25 16.83 -13.88 -5.61
N TRP A 26 15.55 -13.73 -5.34
CA TRP A 26 14.92 -12.43 -5.19
C TRP A 26 15.29 -11.76 -3.87
N GLN A 27 15.38 -12.51 -2.80
CA GLN A 27 15.82 -11.97 -1.53
C GLN A 27 17.24 -11.41 -1.63
N LEU A 28 18.13 -12.11 -2.31
CA LEU A 28 19.50 -11.61 -2.58
C LEU A 28 19.47 -10.30 -3.37
N LEU A 29 18.61 -10.20 -4.38
CA LEU A 29 18.46 -8.95 -5.16
C LEU A 29 17.90 -7.81 -4.29
N ILE A 30 16.89 -8.07 -3.49
CA ILE A 30 16.30 -7.08 -2.57
C ILE A 30 17.37 -6.58 -1.60
N ASP A 31 18.14 -7.49 -1.02
CA ASP A 31 19.19 -7.16 -0.05
C ASP A 31 20.33 -6.34 -0.69
N ASP A 32 20.76 -6.69 -1.89
CA ASP A 32 21.79 -5.94 -2.63
C ASP A 32 21.31 -4.52 -2.95
N VAL A 33 20.09 -4.38 -3.48
CA VAL A 33 19.51 -3.06 -3.78
C VAL A 33 19.37 -2.22 -2.51
N ARG A 34 18.89 -2.83 -1.41
CA ARG A 34 18.74 -2.16 -0.11
C ARG A 34 20.09 -1.70 0.44
N ALA A 35 21.11 -2.54 0.38
CA ALA A 35 22.46 -2.22 0.83
C ALA A 35 23.07 -1.02 0.07
N LYS A 36 22.67 -0.81 -1.18
CA LYS A 36 23.04 0.34 -2.00
C LYS A 36 22.12 1.56 -1.83
N GLY A 37 21.17 1.50 -0.88
CA GLY A 37 20.20 2.59 -0.63
C GLY A 37 19.09 2.70 -1.68
N GLY A 38 18.92 1.70 -2.53
CA GLY A 38 17.85 1.63 -3.53
C GLY A 38 16.50 1.24 -2.95
N LEU A 39 15.48 1.24 -3.81
CA LEU A 39 14.11 0.86 -3.49
C LEU A 39 13.70 -0.31 -4.38
N THR A 40 12.97 -1.27 -3.80
CA THR A 40 12.44 -2.43 -4.51
C THR A 40 10.94 -2.53 -4.33
N PHE A 41 10.23 -2.82 -5.41
CA PHE A 41 8.79 -3.00 -5.40
C PHE A 41 8.42 -4.28 -6.15
N TRP A 42 7.62 -5.12 -5.51
CA TRP A 42 6.97 -6.23 -6.20
C TRP A 42 5.90 -5.69 -7.14
N ASN A 43 5.84 -6.21 -8.36
CA ASN A 43 4.83 -5.79 -9.32
C ASN A 43 3.90 -6.96 -9.67
N HIS A 44 2.63 -6.65 -9.92
CA HIS A 44 1.57 -7.53 -10.40
C HIS A 44 1.60 -8.97 -9.85
N VAL A 45 1.70 -9.08 -8.52
CA VAL A 45 1.84 -10.38 -7.81
C VAL A 45 0.66 -11.33 -8.01
N GLU A 46 -0.50 -10.85 -8.41
CA GLU A 46 -1.70 -11.65 -8.67
C GLU A 46 -2.00 -11.80 -10.16
N THR A 47 -1.18 -11.24 -11.06
CA THR A 47 -1.41 -11.36 -12.50
C THR A 47 -1.28 -12.82 -12.93
N GLN A 48 -2.27 -13.26 -13.70
CA GLN A 48 -2.29 -14.56 -14.33
C GLN A 48 -2.34 -14.39 -15.84
N SER A 49 -1.37 -14.93 -16.55
CA SER A 49 -1.41 -15.03 -18.00
C SER A 49 -1.54 -16.47 -18.47
N GLY A 50 -2.10 -16.62 -19.67
CA GLY A 50 -2.07 -17.92 -20.36
C GLY A 50 -0.64 -18.31 -20.76
N VAL A 51 -0.51 -19.49 -21.34
CA VAL A 51 0.77 -19.97 -21.88
C VAL A 51 1.14 -19.13 -23.10
N ARG A 52 2.30 -18.48 -23.05
CA ARG A 52 2.89 -17.76 -24.16
C ARG A 52 4.02 -18.58 -24.77
N GLU A 53 3.95 -18.86 -26.04
CA GLU A 53 5.04 -19.55 -26.76
C GLU A 53 6.07 -18.54 -27.27
N MET A 54 7.32 -18.80 -26.96
CA MET A 54 8.48 -18.02 -27.41
C MET A 54 9.49 -18.97 -28.07
N GLY A 55 9.24 -19.32 -29.34
CA GLY A 55 9.99 -20.38 -30.00
C GLY A 55 9.77 -21.73 -29.30
N PRO A 56 10.82 -22.44 -28.90
CA PRO A 56 10.71 -23.72 -28.21
C PRO A 56 10.30 -23.59 -26.73
N ILE A 57 10.17 -22.36 -26.23
CA ILE A 57 9.92 -22.11 -24.80
C ILE A 57 8.46 -21.74 -24.60
N LYS A 58 7.84 -22.38 -23.62
CA LYS A 58 6.52 -22.02 -23.12
C LYS A 58 6.68 -21.26 -21.82
N VAL A 59 6.18 -20.02 -21.78
CA VAL A 59 6.17 -19.19 -20.58
C VAL A 59 4.76 -19.19 -20.02
N HIS A 60 4.65 -19.56 -18.77
CA HIS A 60 3.42 -19.53 -18.02
C HIS A 60 3.58 -18.58 -16.84
N THR A 61 2.68 -17.61 -16.73
CA THR A 61 2.64 -16.70 -15.58
C THR A 61 1.56 -17.18 -14.61
N ALA A 62 1.95 -17.51 -13.41
CA ALA A 62 1.05 -17.84 -12.32
C ALA A 62 1.04 -16.71 -11.29
N PRO A 63 -0.09 -16.46 -10.61
CA PRO A 63 -0.11 -15.59 -9.46
C PRO A 63 0.82 -16.13 -8.36
N HIS A 64 1.51 -15.24 -7.66
CA HIS A 64 2.39 -15.61 -6.54
C HIS A 64 2.41 -14.49 -5.47
N PRO A 65 1.24 -14.15 -4.91
CA PRO A 65 1.13 -13.08 -3.92
C PRO A 65 1.91 -13.39 -2.63
N GLU A 66 2.20 -14.67 -2.35
CA GLU A 66 2.98 -15.11 -1.20
C GLU A 66 4.37 -14.51 -1.10
N VAL A 67 4.94 -14.01 -2.20
CA VAL A 67 6.24 -13.30 -2.18
C VAL A 67 6.24 -12.10 -1.25
N LEU A 68 5.06 -11.50 -1.01
CA LEU A 68 4.91 -10.39 -0.08
C LEU A 68 5.17 -10.82 1.37
N ASP A 69 4.86 -12.07 1.68
CA ASP A 69 5.08 -12.62 3.01
C ASP A 69 6.42 -13.37 3.13
N GLU A 70 6.84 -14.06 2.11
CA GLU A 70 8.08 -14.82 2.08
C GLU A 70 9.33 -13.94 2.03
N SER A 71 9.29 -12.79 1.33
CA SER A 71 10.42 -11.87 1.23
C SER A 71 10.42 -10.80 2.32
N ARG A 72 11.59 -10.23 2.56
CA ARG A 72 11.82 -9.20 3.57
C ARG A 72 12.63 -8.03 3.01
N GLY A 73 12.45 -6.85 3.59
CA GLY A 73 13.30 -5.69 3.25
C GLY A 73 12.99 -5.01 1.92
N TYR A 74 11.99 -5.47 1.17
CA TYR A 74 11.49 -4.73 0.00
C TYR A 74 10.73 -3.48 0.45
N THR A 75 10.68 -2.45 -0.39
CA THR A 75 10.06 -1.16 -0.07
C THR A 75 8.54 -1.24 -0.12
N GLY A 76 8.01 -1.96 -1.10
CA GLY A 76 6.56 -2.05 -1.28
C GLY A 76 6.16 -2.91 -2.47
N PHE A 77 4.94 -2.74 -2.91
CA PHE A 77 4.42 -3.46 -4.06
C PHE A 77 3.34 -2.67 -4.79
N ALA A 78 2.98 -3.11 -6.00
CA ALA A 78 1.88 -2.56 -6.77
C ALA A 78 0.54 -3.01 -6.17
N VAL A 79 -0.15 -2.10 -5.49
CA VAL A 79 -1.50 -2.33 -4.95
C VAL A 79 -2.59 -2.12 -5.99
N LEU A 80 -2.28 -1.43 -7.08
CA LEU A 80 -3.15 -1.23 -8.24
C LEU A 80 -2.36 -1.39 -9.53
N TYR A 81 -2.88 -2.24 -10.42
CA TYR A 81 -2.39 -2.50 -11.78
C TYR A 81 -3.55 -3.03 -12.67
N GLY A 82 -3.25 -3.49 -13.88
CA GLY A 82 -4.26 -3.87 -14.89
C GLY A 82 -5.26 -4.95 -14.47
N ASP A 83 -4.86 -5.85 -13.58
CA ASP A 83 -5.69 -6.97 -13.14
C ASP A 83 -6.45 -6.67 -11.84
N THR A 84 -7.30 -7.60 -11.44
CA THR A 84 -7.97 -7.57 -10.15
C THR A 84 -6.95 -7.80 -9.03
N VAL A 85 -6.99 -6.95 -8.01
CA VAL A 85 -6.10 -7.02 -6.86
C VAL A 85 -6.89 -7.38 -5.61
N THR A 86 -6.65 -8.57 -5.06
CA THR A 86 -7.33 -9.09 -3.87
C THR A 86 -6.48 -9.03 -2.61
N VAL A 87 -5.15 -8.94 -2.74
CA VAL A 87 -4.24 -8.82 -1.59
C VAL A 87 -4.50 -7.58 -0.74
N THR A 88 -5.17 -6.57 -1.29
CA THR A 88 -5.53 -5.31 -0.63
C THR A 88 -6.92 -5.33 0.02
N GLU A 89 -7.71 -6.39 -0.17
CA GLU A 89 -8.99 -6.49 0.52
C GLU A 89 -8.81 -6.50 2.04
N PRO A 90 -9.78 -5.98 2.81
CA PRO A 90 -9.69 -5.98 4.28
C PRO A 90 -9.39 -7.36 4.85
N GLY A 91 -8.34 -7.45 5.68
CA GLY A 91 -7.83 -8.72 6.23
C GLY A 91 -7.01 -9.57 5.24
N GLY A 92 -6.79 -9.08 4.03
CA GLY A 92 -5.97 -9.71 3.01
C GLY A 92 -4.49 -9.81 3.36
N LEU A 93 -3.69 -10.27 2.41
CA LEU A 93 -2.27 -10.52 2.64
C LEU A 93 -1.50 -9.24 3.01
N TRP A 94 -1.84 -8.11 2.39
CA TRP A 94 -1.20 -6.83 2.75
C TRP A 94 -1.44 -6.45 4.21
N ASP A 95 -2.67 -6.59 4.70
CA ASP A 95 -2.99 -6.28 6.09
C ASP A 95 -2.28 -7.22 7.07
N ARG A 96 -2.05 -8.48 6.69
CA ARG A 96 -1.22 -9.39 7.49
C ARG A 96 0.22 -8.93 7.57
N VAL A 97 0.81 -8.55 6.42
CA VAL A 97 2.19 -8.01 6.34
C VAL A 97 2.33 -6.72 7.17
N LEU A 98 1.34 -5.83 7.14
CA LEU A 98 1.32 -4.62 7.96
C LEU A 98 1.14 -4.94 9.46
N SER A 99 0.32 -5.95 9.79
CA SER A 99 0.15 -6.42 11.16
C SER A 99 1.43 -7.04 11.71
N ASP A 100 2.19 -7.75 10.89
CA ASP A 100 3.50 -8.27 11.27
C ASP A 100 4.51 -7.15 11.57
N TYR A 101 4.46 -6.06 10.83
CA TYR A 101 5.24 -4.86 11.17
C TYR A 101 4.78 -4.27 12.51
N CYS A 102 3.48 -4.15 12.76
CA CYS A 102 2.97 -3.66 14.04
C CYS A 102 3.41 -4.53 15.22
N ARG A 103 3.54 -5.84 15.03
CA ARG A 103 3.99 -6.81 16.05
C ARG A 103 5.50 -6.92 16.17
N GLY A 104 6.26 -6.22 15.31
CA GLY A 104 7.72 -6.29 15.30
C GLY A 104 8.32 -7.51 14.59
N TYR A 105 7.53 -8.28 13.86
CA TYR A 105 8.02 -9.40 13.04
C TYR A 105 8.66 -8.95 11.73
N ARG A 106 8.45 -7.68 11.35
CA ARG A 106 9.08 -7.00 10.22
C ARG A 106 9.71 -5.70 10.66
N GLU A 107 10.88 -5.39 10.13
CA GLU A 107 11.58 -4.12 10.39
C GLU A 107 10.92 -2.93 9.67
N HIS A 108 10.34 -3.20 8.51
CA HIS A 108 9.75 -2.18 7.64
C HIS A 108 8.36 -2.60 7.17
N PRO A 109 7.43 -1.65 7.06
CA PRO A 109 6.15 -1.90 6.42
C PRO A 109 6.31 -2.03 4.90
N ALA A 110 5.36 -2.66 4.24
CA ALA A 110 5.27 -2.71 2.78
C ALA A 110 4.38 -1.59 2.26
N TRP A 111 4.92 -0.70 1.42
CA TRP A 111 4.17 0.41 0.86
C TRP A 111 3.46 0.06 -0.44
N GLY A 112 2.31 0.68 -0.67
CA GLY A 112 1.53 0.53 -1.89
C GLY A 112 1.82 1.62 -2.93
N ILE A 113 1.96 1.22 -4.19
CA ILE A 113 2.03 2.11 -5.35
C ILE A 113 1.08 1.63 -6.44
N ALA A 114 0.79 2.48 -7.43
CA ALA A 114 0.13 2.08 -8.66
C ALA A 114 1.15 1.89 -9.78
N THR A 115 0.93 0.90 -10.64
CA THR A 115 1.76 0.67 -11.82
C THR A 115 0.89 0.45 -13.05
N ALA A 116 1.25 1.08 -14.17
CA ALA A 116 0.52 0.95 -15.43
C ALA A 116 0.98 -0.25 -16.27
N HIS A 117 2.05 -0.92 -15.88
CA HIS A 117 2.68 -1.96 -16.70
C HIS A 117 2.95 -1.51 -18.15
N TYR A 118 3.24 -0.23 -18.32
CA TYR A 118 3.44 0.38 -19.61
C TYR A 118 4.76 -0.04 -20.25
N HIS A 119 4.74 -0.55 -21.46
CA HIS A 119 5.91 -0.93 -22.23
C HIS A 119 6.18 0.01 -23.39
N ARG A 120 5.15 0.37 -24.15
CA ARG A 120 5.23 1.28 -25.29
C ARG A 120 3.89 1.91 -25.61
N GLU A 121 3.93 3.01 -26.32
CA GLU A 121 2.74 3.69 -26.82
C GLU A 121 1.94 2.81 -27.78
N ASN A 122 0.61 2.86 -27.66
CA ASN A 122 -0.34 2.08 -28.47
C ASN A 122 -0.22 0.55 -28.32
N GLU A 123 0.48 0.05 -27.33
CA GLU A 123 0.38 -1.35 -26.98
C GLU A 123 -1.00 -1.61 -26.34
N ALA A 124 -1.63 -2.72 -26.72
CA ALA A 124 -2.87 -3.13 -26.06
C ALA A 124 -2.63 -3.30 -24.57
N GLY A 125 -3.33 -2.53 -23.74
CA GLY A 125 -3.17 -2.56 -22.30
C GLY A 125 -3.32 -1.18 -21.66
N GLU A 126 -2.47 -0.87 -20.74
CA GLU A 126 -2.64 0.20 -19.80
C GLU A 126 -2.13 1.55 -20.33
N GLN A 127 -2.98 2.57 -20.23
CA GLN A 127 -2.54 3.94 -20.46
C GLN A 127 -1.91 4.50 -19.19
N LEU A 128 -0.78 5.21 -19.32
CA LEU A 128 -0.08 5.83 -18.19
C LEU A 128 -0.99 6.69 -17.31
N GLY A 129 -1.93 7.41 -17.91
CA GLY A 129 -2.87 8.26 -17.19
C GLY A 129 -3.90 7.51 -16.34
N ASN A 130 -4.08 6.20 -16.53
CA ASN A 130 -5.06 5.41 -15.79
C ASN A 130 -4.52 4.88 -14.46
N PHE A 131 -3.19 4.87 -14.27
CA PHE A 131 -2.55 4.39 -13.05
C PHE A 131 -1.59 5.45 -12.54
N GLN A 132 -1.86 5.95 -11.37
CA GLN A 132 -1.13 7.09 -10.81
C GLN A 132 -0.73 6.78 -9.37
N THR A 133 0.54 7.05 -9.05
CA THR A 133 0.99 7.16 -7.68
C THR A 133 1.03 8.63 -7.29
N GLY A 134 0.15 9.04 -6.39
CA GLY A 134 0.14 10.38 -5.82
C GLY A 134 1.14 10.50 -4.67
N PHE A 135 1.78 11.66 -4.55
CA PHE A 135 2.83 11.91 -3.57
C PHE A 135 2.43 13.05 -2.63
N PHE A 136 2.60 12.83 -1.33
CA PHE A 136 2.50 13.89 -0.32
C PHE A 136 3.89 14.49 -0.09
N VAL A 137 4.21 15.53 -0.82
CA VAL A 137 5.51 16.22 -0.79
C VAL A 137 5.32 17.73 -0.67
N GLU A 138 6.23 18.40 0.03
CA GLU A 138 6.21 19.85 0.12
C GLU A 138 6.70 20.52 -1.17
N LYS A 139 7.68 19.88 -1.82
CA LYS A 139 8.26 20.35 -3.08
C LYS A 139 8.39 19.20 -4.06
N LEU A 140 8.10 19.48 -5.32
CA LEU A 140 8.29 18.49 -6.38
C LEU A 140 9.77 18.42 -6.77
N THR A 141 10.58 17.78 -5.93
CA THR A 141 11.99 17.52 -6.20
C THR A 141 12.24 16.01 -6.27
N ARG A 142 13.29 15.60 -6.99
CA ARG A 142 13.71 14.19 -7.03
C ARG A 142 13.91 13.61 -5.63
N LYS A 143 14.52 14.40 -4.72
CA LYS A 143 14.78 13.98 -3.35
C LYS A 143 13.47 13.71 -2.61
N ASP A 144 12.52 14.64 -2.65
CA ASP A 144 11.28 14.53 -1.90
C ASP A 144 10.38 13.40 -2.44
N VAL A 145 10.37 13.20 -3.77
CA VAL A 145 9.67 12.07 -4.40
C VAL A 145 10.27 10.72 -3.99
N LEU A 146 11.59 10.58 -4.01
CA LEU A 146 12.26 9.36 -3.57
C LEU A 146 12.04 9.09 -2.07
N GLU A 147 12.05 10.14 -1.27
CA GLU A 147 11.77 10.03 0.17
C GLU A 147 10.31 9.64 0.43
N ALA A 148 9.37 10.20 -0.32
CA ALA A 148 7.96 9.81 -0.23
C ALA A 148 7.74 8.33 -0.59
N LEU A 149 8.42 7.82 -1.63
CA LEU A 149 8.43 6.39 -1.96
C LEU A 149 9.02 5.53 -0.84
N ARG A 150 10.12 5.99 -0.23
CA ARG A 150 10.80 5.28 0.85
C ARG A 150 9.95 5.19 2.12
N THR A 151 9.21 6.24 2.41
CA THR A 151 8.44 6.39 3.65
C THR A 151 6.96 6.10 3.51
N GLY A 152 6.47 5.79 2.30
CA GLY A 152 5.06 5.51 2.06
C GLY A 152 4.15 6.75 2.08
N ARG A 153 4.71 7.96 1.96
CA ARG A 153 3.90 9.19 1.81
C ARG A 153 3.32 9.30 0.41
N THR A 154 2.60 8.25 0.05
CA THR A 154 1.99 8.09 -1.27
C THR A 154 0.60 7.46 -1.15
N TYR A 155 -0.15 7.52 -2.23
CA TYR A 155 -1.36 6.74 -2.44
C TYR A 155 -1.40 6.27 -3.90
N ALA A 156 -2.11 5.18 -4.16
CA ALA A 156 -2.32 4.64 -5.49
C ALA A 156 -3.72 5.01 -5.98
N TYR A 157 -3.84 5.32 -7.28
CA TYR A 157 -5.12 5.54 -7.94
C TYR A 157 -5.17 4.85 -9.30
N ARG A 158 -6.30 4.23 -9.62
CA ARG A 158 -6.67 3.70 -10.93
C ARG A 158 -8.01 4.27 -11.35
N GLY A 159 -8.06 4.89 -12.51
CA GLY A 159 -9.27 5.46 -13.06
C GLY A 159 -9.15 5.75 -14.56
N THR A 160 -10.21 6.22 -15.19
CA THR A 160 -10.21 6.52 -16.61
C THR A 160 -9.72 7.95 -16.85
N TYR A 161 -8.53 8.08 -17.44
CA TYR A 161 -8.02 9.39 -17.86
C TYR A 161 -8.96 10.06 -18.89
N PRO A 162 -9.21 11.38 -18.82
CA PRO A 162 -8.64 12.37 -17.90
C PRO A 162 -9.37 12.51 -16.55
N LYS A 163 -10.44 11.76 -16.32
CA LYS A 163 -11.24 11.83 -15.08
C LYS A 163 -10.55 11.03 -13.98
N PHE A 164 -10.27 11.69 -12.86
CA PHE A 164 -9.62 11.04 -11.72
C PHE A 164 -10.07 11.64 -10.38
N ALA A 165 -9.87 10.87 -9.32
CA ALA A 165 -10.02 11.32 -7.96
C ALA A 165 -8.63 11.58 -7.35
N ARG A 166 -8.56 12.57 -6.45
CA ARG A 166 -7.36 12.95 -5.75
C ARG A 166 -7.58 12.87 -4.24
N LEU A 167 -6.68 12.18 -3.56
CA LEU A 167 -6.65 12.17 -2.11
C LEU A 167 -5.97 13.45 -1.60
N ASP A 168 -6.77 14.42 -1.19
CA ASP A 168 -6.28 15.70 -0.68
C ASP A 168 -5.84 15.59 0.78
N GLU A 169 -6.50 14.72 1.54
CA GLU A 169 -6.19 14.47 2.94
C GLU A 169 -6.55 13.04 3.33
N PHE A 170 -5.62 12.36 3.94
CA PHE A 170 -5.85 11.21 4.81
C PHE A 170 -4.92 11.38 6.00
N SER A 171 -5.51 11.59 7.16
CA SER A 171 -4.74 11.86 8.37
C SER A 171 -5.40 11.26 9.59
N VAL A 172 -4.57 10.94 10.58
CA VAL A 172 -4.96 10.56 11.93
C VAL A 172 -4.40 11.59 12.91
N SER A 173 -5.22 12.07 13.83
CA SER A 173 -4.82 13.05 14.82
C SER A 173 -5.34 12.72 16.21
N SER A 174 -4.78 13.38 17.23
CA SER A 174 -5.41 13.48 18.55
C SER A 174 -6.73 14.27 18.47
N ALA A 175 -7.58 14.12 19.48
CA ALA A 175 -8.89 14.78 19.54
C ALA A 175 -8.76 16.31 19.54
N ASP A 176 -7.75 16.85 20.22
CA ASP A 176 -7.39 18.28 20.27
C ASP A 176 -6.73 18.78 18.98
N GLY A 177 -6.25 17.87 18.13
CA GLY A 177 -5.58 18.21 16.88
C GLY A 177 -4.11 18.59 16.99
N ASP A 178 -3.54 18.60 18.18
CA ASP A 178 -2.14 18.98 18.43
C ASP A 178 -1.13 18.05 17.77
N ARG A 179 -1.52 16.79 17.57
CA ARG A 179 -0.72 15.78 16.89
C ARG A 179 -1.46 15.29 15.67
N ARG A 180 -0.74 15.11 14.57
CA ARG A 180 -1.28 14.64 13.31
C ARG A 180 -0.23 13.86 12.54
N ALA A 181 -0.67 12.77 11.92
CA ALA A 181 0.11 11.97 10.97
C ALA A 181 -0.67 11.77 9.67
N ILE A 182 0.05 11.60 8.57
CA ILE A 182 -0.48 11.29 7.24
C ILE A 182 -0.01 9.91 6.78
N SER A 183 -0.43 9.46 5.59
CA SER A 183 0.05 8.20 4.98
C SER A 183 1.57 8.05 5.09
N GLY A 184 2.02 6.88 5.50
CA GLY A 184 3.43 6.55 5.69
C GLY A 184 4.01 6.94 7.05
N GLU A 185 3.29 7.70 7.85
CA GLU A 185 3.77 8.20 9.14
C GLU A 185 3.24 7.39 10.32
N GLN A 186 3.84 7.65 11.48
CA GLN A 186 3.47 7.04 12.75
C GLN A 186 3.16 8.12 13.77
N ILE A 187 2.14 7.88 14.61
CA ILE A 187 1.73 8.78 15.67
C ILE A 187 1.47 8.01 16.96
N ALA A 188 1.83 8.60 18.09
CA ALA A 188 1.48 8.09 19.41
C ALA A 188 0.37 8.94 20.02
N LEU A 189 -0.75 8.31 20.38
CA LEU A 189 -1.93 8.96 20.94
C LEU A 189 -2.20 8.50 22.36
N LYS A 190 -2.89 9.34 23.13
CA LYS A 190 -3.38 9.05 24.49
C LYS A 190 -4.91 8.91 24.56
N GLY A 191 -5.59 9.01 23.44
CA GLY A 191 -7.06 8.94 23.32
C GLY A 191 -7.47 8.44 21.96
N ASN A 192 -8.75 8.54 21.67
CA ASN A 192 -9.32 8.08 20.42
C ASN A 192 -8.70 8.77 19.20
N PRO A 193 -8.31 8.00 18.18
CA PRO A 193 -7.85 8.57 16.93
C PRO A 193 -8.97 9.30 16.20
N VAL A 194 -8.69 10.49 15.72
CA VAL A 194 -9.57 11.25 14.84
C VAL A 194 -9.05 11.15 13.41
N ILE A 195 -9.82 10.49 12.57
CA ILE A 195 -9.51 10.26 11.17
C ILE A 195 -10.16 11.37 10.32
N ARG A 196 -9.37 11.98 9.43
CA ARG A 196 -9.88 12.91 8.41
C ARG A 196 -9.55 12.39 7.03
N ILE A 197 -10.55 12.44 6.16
CA ILE A 197 -10.45 12.02 4.77
C ILE A 197 -11.03 13.15 3.92
N ARG A 198 -10.30 13.58 2.89
CA ARG A 198 -10.80 14.50 1.89
C ARG A 198 -10.37 14.04 0.51
N ILE A 199 -11.36 13.82 -0.34
CA ILE A 199 -11.15 13.36 -1.71
C ILE A 199 -11.88 14.35 -2.63
N SER A 200 -11.14 14.90 -3.60
CA SER A 200 -11.70 15.70 -4.68
C SER A 200 -11.69 14.91 -5.99
N GLY A 201 -12.58 15.29 -6.90
CA GLY A 201 -12.56 14.86 -8.29
C GLY A 201 -12.07 15.98 -9.20
N ASP A 202 -12.19 15.77 -10.51
CA ASP A 202 -12.12 16.83 -11.50
C ASP A 202 -13.23 17.88 -11.23
N ALA A 203 -13.06 19.09 -11.74
CA ALA A 203 -13.83 20.27 -11.34
C ALA A 203 -15.35 20.12 -11.44
N GLU A 204 -15.83 19.30 -12.36
CA GLU A 204 -17.25 19.06 -12.60
C GLU A 204 -17.76 17.73 -12.01
N SER A 205 -16.90 16.95 -11.41
CA SER A 205 -17.28 15.63 -10.90
C SER A 205 -18.25 15.75 -9.73
N ARG A 206 -19.33 15.01 -9.84
CA ARG A 206 -20.28 14.71 -8.75
C ARG A 206 -20.47 13.21 -8.61
N ALA A 207 -19.45 12.45 -9.03
CA ALA A 207 -19.47 11.01 -8.95
C ALA A 207 -19.69 10.54 -7.53
N ALA A 208 -20.56 9.56 -7.36
CA ALA A 208 -20.68 8.86 -6.09
C ALA A 208 -19.43 8.01 -5.85
N VAL A 209 -18.94 8.02 -4.63
CA VAL A 209 -17.82 7.21 -4.19
C VAL A 209 -18.17 6.49 -2.91
N ARG A 210 -17.51 5.36 -2.73
CA ARG A 210 -17.60 4.54 -1.53
C ARG A 210 -16.20 4.38 -0.95
N VAL A 211 -15.99 4.91 0.26
CA VAL A 211 -14.69 4.90 0.95
C VAL A 211 -14.77 3.96 2.16
N ARG A 212 -13.92 2.95 2.16
CA ARG A 212 -13.77 2.01 3.28
C ARG A 212 -12.63 2.47 4.18
N LEU A 213 -12.89 2.58 5.47
CA LEU A 213 -11.87 2.78 6.50
C LEU A 213 -11.52 1.43 7.13
N ILE A 214 -10.26 1.07 7.05
CA ILE A 214 -9.74 -0.21 7.51
C ILE A 214 -8.75 0.05 8.64
N ARG A 215 -8.92 -0.66 9.77
CA ARG A 215 -8.00 -0.64 10.91
C ARG A 215 -7.49 -2.06 11.15
N SER A 216 -6.19 -2.24 11.04
CA SER A 216 -5.50 -3.54 11.28
C SER A 216 -6.16 -4.73 10.57
N GLY A 217 -6.67 -4.51 9.35
CA GLY A 217 -7.35 -5.51 8.54
C GLY A 217 -8.86 -5.61 8.75
N GLU A 218 -9.42 -4.93 9.73
CA GLU A 218 -10.86 -4.89 9.95
C GLU A 218 -11.51 -3.69 9.27
N LEU A 219 -12.65 -3.90 8.62
CA LEU A 219 -13.47 -2.83 8.08
C LEU A 219 -14.18 -2.10 9.22
N VAL A 220 -13.71 -0.89 9.55
CA VAL A 220 -14.26 -0.09 10.65
C VAL A 220 -15.51 0.68 10.22
N LYS A 221 -15.47 1.29 9.04
CA LYS A 221 -16.54 2.16 8.56
C LYS A 221 -16.53 2.27 7.04
N VAL A 222 -17.71 2.48 6.48
CA VAL A 222 -17.91 2.85 5.07
C VAL A 222 -18.53 4.24 5.04
N PHE A 223 -17.98 5.11 4.19
CA PHE A 223 -18.51 6.44 3.91
C PHE A 223 -18.92 6.49 2.44
N GLU A 224 -20.11 6.99 2.17
CA GLU A 224 -20.66 7.10 0.83
C GLU A 224 -21.11 8.54 0.57
N GLY A 225 -20.90 9.02 -0.64
CA GLY A 225 -21.32 10.36 -1.02
C GLY A 225 -20.72 10.81 -2.35
N PRO A 226 -21.17 11.98 -2.85
CA PRO A 226 -20.59 12.56 -4.07
C PRO A 226 -19.22 13.18 -3.80
N LEU A 227 -18.38 13.26 -4.84
CA LEU A 227 -17.18 14.10 -4.83
C LEU A 227 -17.57 15.61 -4.89
N PRO A 228 -16.84 16.49 -4.22
CA PRO A 228 -15.79 16.20 -3.25
C PRO A 228 -16.35 15.62 -1.95
N LEU A 229 -15.70 14.60 -1.42
CA LEU A 229 -16.07 13.97 -0.16
C LEU A 229 -15.15 14.45 0.96
N ALA A 230 -15.74 14.86 2.10
CA ALA A 230 -15.01 15.22 3.31
C ALA A 230 -15.60 14.48 4.52
N VAL A 231 -14.75 13.80 5.26
CA VAL A 231 -15.12 12.99 6.42
C VAL A 231 -14.27 13.36 7.62
N ARG A 232 -14.91 13.42 8.79
CA ARG A 232 -14.27 13.38 10.10
C ARG A 232 -14.90 12.24 10.89
N TYR A 233 -14.08 11.32 11.34
CA TYR A 233 -14.52 10.15 12.11
C TYR A 233 -13.61 9.98 13.33
N GLU A 234 -14.20 9.74 14.50
CA GLU A 234 -13.50 9.41 15.73
C GLU A 234 -13.68 7.90 16.00
N ASP A 235 -12.57 7.18 16.16
CA ASP A 235 -12.62 5.76 16.44
C ASP A 235 -12.64 5.51 17.94
N GLU A 236 -13.85 5.38 18.49
CA GLU A 236 -14.09 5.11 19.91
C GLU A 236 -13.75 3.67 20.31
N TYR A 237 -13.51 2.79 19.35
CA TYR A 237 -13.20 1.37 19.60
C TYR A 237 -11.70 1.06 19.54
N PHE A 238 -10.86 2.07 19.42
CA PHE A 238 -9.42 1.89 19.46
C PHE A 238 -8.96 1.50 20.87
N ARG A 239 -8.22 0.39 20.99
CA ARG A 239 -7.89 -0.19 22.29
C ARG A 239 -6.55 0.33 22.83
N PRO A 240 -6.46 0.66 24.14
CA PRO A 240 -5.23 1.02 24.80
C PRO A 240 -4.18 -0.10 24.76
N GLY A 241 -2.92 0.28 24.52
CA GLY A 241 -1.79 -0.65 24.48
C GLY A 241 -1.57 -1.37 23.17
N GLU A 242 -2.42 -1.15 22.17
CA GLU A 242 -2.26 -1.71 20.84
C GLU A 242 -1.51 -0.74 19.92
N ARG A 243 -0.69 -1.31 19.03
CA ARG A 243 -0.22 -0.65 17.82
C ARG A 243 -1.09 -1.11 16.67
N ALA A 244 -1.72 -0.17 16.02
CA ALA A 244 -2.61 -0.42 14.89
C ALA A 244 -2.16 0.40 13.68
N PHE A 245 -2.72 0.09 12.52
CA PHE A 245 -2.65 0.95 11.35
C PHE A 245 -4.04 1.26 10.83
N TYR A 246 -4.17 2.43 10.23
CA TYR A 246 -5.35 2.84 9.47
C TYR A 246 -4.97 3.02 8.01
N ARG A 247 -5.79 2.54 7.11
CA ARG A 247 -5.75 2.82 5.67
C ARG A 247 -7.15 2.98 5.12
N ILE A 248 -7.26 3.58 3.96
CA ILE A 248 -8.51 3.68 3.23
C ILE A 248 -8.36 3.12 1.83
N ASP A 249 -9.46 2.66 1.30
CA ASP A 249 -9.66 2.51 -0.13
C ASP A 249 -10.98 3.16 -0.57
N MET A 250 -11.03 3.55 -1.85
CA MET A 250 -12.20 4.13 -2.48
C MET A 250 -12.57 3.33 -3.72
N GLN A 251 -13.84 3.17 -3.94
CA GLN A 251 -14.46 2.45 -5.07
C GLN A 251 -15.53 3.32 -5.74
N GLU A 252 -16.11 2.87 -6.82
CA GLU A 252 -17.20 3.45 -7.63
C GLU A 252 -16.74 4.48 -8.67
N HIS A 253 -15.84 5.38 -8.37
CA HIS A 253 -15.25 6.33 -9.33
C HIS A 253 -13.76 6.09 -9.47
N GLY A 254 -13.41 4.99 -10.11
CA GLY A 254 -12.05 4.43 -10.06
C GLY A 254 -11.76 3.73 -8.73
N THR A 255 -10.51 3.40 -8.52
CA THR A 255 -10.04 2.77 -7.28
C THR A 255 -8.89 3.59 -6.71
N LEU A 256 -8.99 3.96 -5.46
CA LEU A 256 -7.93 4.66 -4.72
C LEU A 256 -7.56 3.84 -3.50
N VAL A 257 -6.27 3.70 -3.23
CA VAL A 257 -5.75 2.98 -2.07
C VAL A 257 -4.69 3.85 -1.40
N SER A 258 -4.89 4.18 -0.11
CA SER A 258 -3.89 4.91 0.67
C SER A 258 -2.84 3.98 1.24
N ASN A 259 -1.65 4.51 1.49
CA ASN A 259 -0.73 3.86 2.41
C ASN A 259 -1.21 4.01 3.86
N PRO A 260 -0.80 3.09 4.76
CA PRO A 260 -1.23 3.10 6.15
C PRO A 260 -0.64 4.28 6.93
N ILE A 261 -1.37 4.67 7.99
CA ILE A 261 -0.89 5.50 9.09
C ILE A 261 -0.82 4.60 10.31
N PHE A 262 0.33 4.54 10.97
CA PHE A 262 0.51 3.72 12.16
C PHE A 262 0.21 4.51 13.43
N VAL A 263 -0.51 3.89 14.36
CA VAL A 263 -0.94 4.53 15.61
C VAL A 263 -0.53 3.67 16.80
N ASP A 264 0.28 4.24 17.68
CA ASP A 264 0.57 3.65 18.98
C ASP A 264 -0.33 4.26 20.04
N TYR A 265 -1.07 3.44 20.76
CA TYR A 265 -1.84 3.90 21.91
C TYR A 265 -0.98 3.86 23.18
N ARG A 266 -0.67 5.02 23.74
CA ARG A 266 0.05 5.11 25.02
C ARG A 266 -0.94 5.26 26.15
N MET A 267 -0.98 4.26 27.05
CA MET A 267 -1.68 4.42 28.32
C MET A 267 -1.02 5.55 29.12
N ASN A 268 -1.83 6.38 29.78
CA ASN A 268 -1.33 7.31 30.79
C ASN A 268 -0.79 6.50 31.96
N LEU A 269 0.53 6.29 32.01
CA LEU A 269 1.21 5.71 33.19
C LEU A 269 1.38 6.74 34.34
N ASP A 270 0.82 7.94 34.19
CA ASP A 270 1.04 9.06 35.12
C ASP A 270 0.02 9.14 36.28
N VAL A 271 -0.57 8.03 36.72
CA VAL A 271 -1.35 8.02 37.96
C VAL A 271 -0.97 6.83 38.81
N LYS A 272 0.16 6.91 39.54
CA LYS A 272 0.40 6.27 40.83
C LYS A 272 1.83 6.54 41.34
N GLN A 273 2.16 7.78 41.61
CA GLN A 273 3.22 8.10 42.58
C GLN A 273 2.86 9.37 43.39
N ALA A 274 1.67 9.42 43.94
CA ALA A 274 1.30 10.48 44.87
C ALA A 274 0.25 9.99 45.86
N THR A 275 0.49 8.86 46.53
CA THR A 275 -0.10 8.56 47.87
C THR A 275 0.70 7.47 48.49
N GLY A 276 1.75 7.87 49.21
CA GLY A 276 2.60 7.01 50.02
C GLY A 276 3.59 7.88 50.77
N GLY A 277 3.08 8.64 51.68
CA GLY A 277 3.84 9.37 52.70
C GLY A 277 3.11 9.20 54.02
#